data_c375278ab964ca05fa44611be94ab33b
#
_entry.id   c375278ab964ca05fa44611be94ab33b
#
_cell.length_a   1.000
_cell.length_b   1.000
_cell.length_c   1.000
_cell.angle_alpha   90.00
_cell.angle_beta   90.00
_cell.angle_gamma   90.00
#
_symmetry.space_group_name_H-M   'P 1'
#
loop_
_entity.id
_entity.type
_entity.pdbx_description
1 polymer ?
#
loop_
_entity_poly.entity_id
_entity_poly.type
_entity_poly.pdbx_seq_one_letter_code
_entity_poly.pdbx_strand_id
1 'polypeptide(L)'
;MNLQQTLISSVVVAIAASAAVAQTVISSDFATSSTLTLAGSPYQLQGDVYVLPGATLTIEAGVRFESNANSTLAVARGAQIIANGTKDAPIVFTSANDTGVYRQLANNEWGNLTVMGSGYISEDEIPSNSASPASTNYADMEGLTPANPSLNDYGGGDDNDDSGSISYCAFRYGGIASIPGKELNGLSLGGVGRGTDIHHVEILNNIDDGIEIWGGTVNLKYVSIWNVGDDSLDIDQGWRGKAQFGLIVQGLSNTGNQGSGFGDNAMEIDGAERCDWQPVTTCALHNWTVIGGENDAPSGSPTDELVEFRDNARVQFLNCIFMDAGKEVFNDKVTDGEANNNTTVCGLGSSVPQMQARMTTSASTTYSVNPFSGGGAAQAYTAQDPAGKLVQLRGCIYYNNDAPTAYPEAISYGILPQLQTVPGVGHANNTIETSMPIAVRTRGSEVVATGHAVEPVTFLDPTPVGAALTAAEFSPNDGFFTQARYVGAFARGNNWLIGWTGTSEFGLTTSSQSNTPINGVERAGINGVPVHYTDGDWSPGSSVALRCENLADVGGASIGLLVFGSGQLNFPIFGGTVVPTGDVVYVLNGAPGTAEFGPFTMPAGLGGLVFYTQFLAFDPGVPVGEFVFSNAQRHIIP
;
A
#
# COMPACT_ATOMS: atom_id res chain seq x y z
N MET A 1 -19.85 64.00 41.91
CA MET A 1 -18.55 63.38 42.18
C MET A 1 -18.70 61.89 41.84
N ASN A 2 -18.35 61.53 40.64
CA ASN A 2 -18.40 60.13 40.19
C ASN A 2 -16.99 59.65 40.08
N LEU A 3 -16.61 58.69 40.91
CA LEU A 3 -15.36 57.93 40.74
C LEU A 3 -15.63 56.75 39.76
N GLN A 4 -15.02 56.84 38.59
CA GLN A 4 -14.85 55.66 37.71
C GLN A 4 -13.62 54.89 38.19
N GLN A 5 -13.85 53.65 38.64
CA GLN A 5 -12.78 52.69 38.85
C GLN A 5 -12.43 52.02 37.51
N THR A 6 -11.24 52.26 37.02
CA THR A 6 -10.65 51.57 35.86
C THR A 6 -10.03 50.24 36.33
N LEU A 7 -10.64 49.13 35.99
CA LEU A 7 -10.04 47.79 36.16
C LEU A 7 -9.02 47.55 35.04
N ILE A 8 -7.75 47.49 35.38
CA ILE A 8 -6.68 47.03 34.50
C ILE A 8 -6.60 45.51 34.64
N SER A 9 -7.11 44.78 33.64
CA SER A 9 -6.89 43.34 33.53
C SER A 9 -5.49 43.07 33.01
N SER A 10 -4.61 42.59 33.86
CA SER A 10 -3.29 42.08 33.47
C SER A 10 -3.47 40.71 32.79
N VAL A 11 -3.28 40.67 31.48
CA VAL A 11 -3.13 39.44 30.74
C VAL A 11 -1.72 38.90 30.99
N VAL A 12 -1.60 37.87 31.80
CA VAL A 12 -0.35 37.11 31.95
C VAL A 12 -0.26 36.17 30.73
N VAL A 13 0.53 36.55 29.75
CA VAL A 13 0.93 35.65 28.68
C VAL A 13 1.98 34.72 29.29
N ALA A 14 1.58 33.50 29.62
CA ALA A 14 2.52 32.44 29.94
C ALA A 14 3.19 32.02 28.63
N ILE A 15 4.41 32.48 28.40
CA ILE A 15 5.30 31.94 27.37
C ILE A 15 5.73 30.58 27.93
N ALA A 16 5.12 29.50 27.42
CA ALA A 16 5.65 28.18 27.61
C ALA A 16 6.97 28.11 26.80
N ALA A 17 8.09 28.24 27.49
CA ALA A 17 9.36 27.88 26.91
C ALA A 17 9.29 26.36 26.66
N SER A 18 9.23 25.97 25.41
CA SER A 18 9.47 24.57 25.03
C SER A 18 10.90 24.26 25.48
N ALA A 19 11.03 23.47 26.54
CA ALA A 19 12.32 22.87 26.86
C ALA A 19 12.69 22.03 25.62
N ALA A 20 13.84 22.33 25.02
CA ALA A 20 14.41 21.47 24.00
C ALA A 20 14.61 20.08 24.65
N VAL A 21 13.83 19.11 24.24
CA VAL A 21 14.02 17.73 24.66
C VAL A 21 15.35 17.31 24.05
N ALA A 22 16.29 16.87 24.88
CA ALA A 22 17.57 16.38 24.38
C ALA A 22 17.31 15.10 23.57
N GLN A 23 17.80 15.05 22.33
CA GLN A 23 17.69 13.88 21.47
C GLN A 23 18.47 12.70 22.08
N THR A 24 17.89 11.52 22.05
CA THR A 24 18.57 10.28 22.43
C THR A 24 19.34 9.73 21.23
N VAL A 25 20.67 9.76 21.28
CA VAL A 25 21.52 9.28 20.19
C VAL A 25 21.69 7.76 20.24
N ILE A 26 21.52 7.11 19.08
CA ILE A 26 21.78 5.69 18.86
C ILE A 26 22.92 5.58 17.85
N SER A 27 24.06 5.04 18.30
CA SER A 27 25.28 4.90 17.49
C SER A 27 25.91 3.51 17.60
N SER A 28 25.19 2.53 18.11
CA SER A 28 25.65 1.15 18.26
C SER A 28 24.53 0.18 17.91
N ASP A 29 24.92 -0.98 17.38
CA ASP A 29 24.01 -2.05 17.03
C ASP A 29 23.26 -2.60 18.26
N PHE A 30 22.05 -3.07 18.01
CA PHE A 30 21.22 -3.78 18.99
C PHE A 30 21.61 -5.27 19.00
N ALA A 31 22.61 -5.62 19.82
CA ALA A 31 23.07 -7.01 19.97
C ALA A 31 22.12 -7.86 20.84
N THR A 32 21.20 -7.26 21.55
CA THR A 32 20.18 -7.91 22.39
C THR A 32 18.86 -7.18 22.22
N SER A 33 17.77 -7.89 22.47
CA SER A 33 16.43 -7.30 22.41
C SER A 33 16.32 -6.04 23.25
N SER A 34 15.78 -4.99 22.65
CA SER A 34 15.74 -3.64 23.21
C SER A 34 14.42 -2.95 22.92
N THR A 35 14.05 -1.97 23.74
CA THR A 35 12.84 -1.16 23.52
C THR A 35 13.19 0.32 23.48
N LEU A 36 12.78 0.98 22.39
CA LEU A 36 12.82 2.43 22.29
C LEU A 36 11.49 2.99 22.77
N THR A 37 11.54 3.73 23.88
CA THR A 37 10.33 4.24 24.54
C THR A 37 9.95 5.63 24.08
N LEU A 38 8.66 5.98 24.17
CA LEU A 38 8.19 7.34 23.90
C LEU A 38 8.89 8.38 24.78
N ALA A 39 9.25 8.02 26.00
CA ALA A 39 9.96 8.93 26.92
C ALA A 39 11.38 9.30 26.45
N GLY A 40 12.02 8.47 25.63
CA GLY A 40 13.33 8.74 25.05
C GLY A 40 13.30 9.46 23.69
N SER A 41 12.09 9.66 23.12
CA SER A 41 11.90 10.34 21.85
C SER A 41 12.16 11.84 21.96
N PRO A 42 12.70 12.51 20.91
CA PRO A 42 13.10 11.95 19.63
C PRO A 42 14.44 11.21 19.71
N TYR A 43 14.58 10.15 18.89
CA TYR A 43 15.82 9.41 18.71
C TYR A 43 16.58 9.91 17.48
N GLN A 44 17.91 9.84 17.52
CA GLN A 44 18.78 10.20 16.41
C GLN A 44 19.73 9.04 16.10
N LEU A 45 19.64 8.50 14.90
CA LEU A 45 20.61 7.52 14.42
C LEU A 45 21.93 8.19 14.04
N GLN A 46 23.04 7.55 14.30
CA GLN A 46 24.38 7.93 13.84
C GLN A 46 25.07 6.74 13.20
N GLY A 47 25.28 6.80 11.89
CA GLY A 47 25.78 5.70 11.08
C GLY A 47 24.73 4.59 10.86
N ASP A 48 25.13 3.53 10.20
CA ASP A 48 24.28 2.37 9.99
C ASP A 48 24.19 1.59 11.31
N VAL A 49 22.99 1.48 11.84
CA VAL A 49 22.68 0.79 13.09
C VAL A 49 21.92 -0.49 12.78
N TYR A 50 22.45 -1.62 13.21
CA TYR A 50 21.86 -2.93 12.96
C TYR A 50 21.12 -3.47 14.19
N VAL A 51 19.98 -4.11 13.93
CA VAL A 51 19.40 -5.09 14.84
C VAL A 51 20.01 -6.43 14.49
N LEU A 52 20.82 -7.00 15.38
CA LEU A 52 21.63 -8.19 15.09
C LEU A 52 20.79 -9.47 15.17
N PRO A 53 21.17 -10.54 14.45
CA PRO A 53 20.46 -11.82 14.45
C PRO A 53 20.16 -12.33 15.87
N GLY A 54 18.91 -12.70 16.12
CA GLY A 54 18.41 -13.15 17.42
C GLY A 54 17.95 -12.02 18.36
N ALA A 55 18.16 -10.76 18.01
CA ALA A 55 17.62 -9.62 18.75
C ALA A 55 16.27 -9.16 18.18
N THR A 56 15.44 -8.56 19.01
CA THR A 56 14.20 -7.89 18.64
C THR A 56 14.27 -6.42 19.08
N LEU A 57 14.10 -5.51 18.14
CA LEU A 57 13.95 -4.09 18.44
C LEU A 57 12.46 -3.75 18.53
N THR A 58 11.99 -3.35 19.70
CA THR A 58 10.62 -2.85 19.89
C THR A 58 10.63 -1.32 19.93
N ILE A 59 9.72 -0.68 19.19
CA ILE A 59 9.55 0.77 19.14
C ILE A 59 8.13 1.08 19.61
N GLU A 60 8.00 1.86 20.69
CA GLU A 60 6.70 2.26 21.24
C GLU A 60 5.96 3.19 20.28
N ALA A 61 4.64 3.11 20.30
CA ALA A 61 3.78 4.01 19.53
C ALA A 61 4.05 5.48 19.88
N GLY A 62 4.06 6.35 18.86
CA GLY A 62 4.33 7.78 18.99
C GLY A 62 5.82 8.16 19.03
N VAL A 63 6.73 7.20 18.98
CA VAL A 63 8.17 7.47 18.90
C VAL A 63 8.50 8.19 17.57
N ARG A 64 9.39 9.17 17.66
CA ARG A 64 9.90 9.93 16.52
C ARG A 64 11.42 9.76 16.42
N PHE A 65 11.88 9.48 15.22
CA PHE A 65 13.29 9.56 14.84
C PHE A 65 13.51 10.84 14.06
N GLU A 66 14.60 11.55 14.37
CA GLU A 66 15.07 12.73 13.66
C GLU A 66 16.54 12.52 13.32
N SER A 67 16.77 11.81 12.22
CA SER A 67 18.09 11.31 11.85
C SER A 67 18.85 12.27 10.93
N ASN A 68 20.18 12.21 10.98
CA ASN A 68 21.07 12.97 10.11
C ASN A 68 21.49 12.14 8.89
N ALA A 69 22.17 12.81 7.96
CA ALA A 69 22.80 12.15 6.82
C ALA A 69 23.72 10.99 7.26
N ASN A 70 23.84 9.98 6.39
CA ASN A 70 24.64 8.77 6.61
C ASN A 70 24.21 8.00 7.87
N SER A 71 22.92 7.85 8.08
CA SER A 71 22.38 7.04 9.17
C SER A 71 21.20 6.21 8.69
N THR A 72 21.21 4.92 8.99
CA THR A 72 20.23 3.93 8.57
C THR A 72 19.90 3.00 9.73
N LEU A 73 18.68 2.50 9.78
CA LEU A 73 18.30 1.39 10.66
C LEU A 73 18.13 0.14 9.80
N ALA A 74 18.96 -0.88 10.06
CA ALA A 74 18.93 -2.14 9.34
C ALA A 74 18.57 -3.30 10.26
N VAL A 75 17.61 -4.12 9.88
CA VAL A 75 17.22 -5.34 10.57
C VAL A 75 17.86 -6.51 9.84
N ALA A 76 18.93 -7.07 10.41
CA ALA A 76 19.65 -8.17 9.81
C ALA A 76 18.81 -9.46 9.78
N ARG A 77 19.06 -10.32 8.81
CA ARG A 77 18.39 -11.62 8.69
C ARG A 77 18.42 -12.41 10.00
N GLY A 78 17.24 -12.87 10.45
CA GLY A 78 17.08 -13.55 11.74
C GLY A 78 16.98 -12.62 12.96
N ALA A 79 16.89 -11.32 12.76
CA ALA A 79 16.46 -10.34 13.76
C ALA A 79 14.99 -9.97 13.53
N GLN A 80 14.42 -9.19 14.44
CA GLN A 80 13.04 -8.69 14.32
C GLN A 80 12.95 -7.23 14.70
N ILE A 81 11.99 -6.53 14.06
CA ILE A 81 11.53 -5.21 14.45
C ILE A 81 10.03 -5.25 14.79
N ILE A 82 9.65 -4.67 15.92
CA ILE A 82 8.25 -4.48 16.31
C ILE A 82 8.00 -2.98 16.40
N ALA A 83 7.61 -2.39 15.28
CA ALA A 83 7.34 -0.96 15.14
C ALA A 83 5.83 -0.74 14.93
N ASN A 84 5.05 -0.92 15.99
CA ASN A 84 3.61 -0.84 15.95
C ASN A 84 3.14 0.50 16.51
N GLY A 85 3.06 1.51 15.62
CA GLY A 85 2.34 2.74 15.89
C GLY A 85 0.83 2.53 15.95
N THR A 86 0.11 3.61 16.14
CA THR A 86 -1.35 3.65 16.02
C THR A 86 -1.76 4.89 15.23
N LYS A 87 -3.01 4.94 14.77
CA LYS A 87 -3.51 6.12 14.09
C LYS A 87 -3.33 7.41 14.91
N ASP A 88 -3.51 7.34 16.23
CA ASP A 88 -3.42 8.50 17.12
C ASP A 88 -2.00 8.71 17.69
N ALA A 89 -1.10 7.75 17.50
CA ALA A 89 0.29 7.80 17.94
C ALA A 89 1.19 7.06 16.92
N PRO A 90 1.35 7.61 15.70
CA PRO A 90 2.19 7.01 14.67
C PRO A 90 3.67 7.04 15.07
N ILE A 91 4.43 6.10 14.53
CA ILE A 91 5.89 6.16 14.60
C ILE A 91 6.37 6.93 13.37
N VAL A 92 7.21 7.95 13.59
CA VAL A 92 7.69 8.81 12.51
C VAL A 92 9.20 8.69 12.39
N PHE A 93 9.65 8.25 11.22
CA PHE A 93 11.05 8.25 10.84
C PHE A 93 11.28 9.41 9.87
N THR A 94 12.09 10.38 10.25
CA THR A 94 12.30 11.58 9.45
C THR A 94 13.71 12.16 9.62
N SER A 95 14.01 13.19 8.83
CA SER A 95 15.23 13.96 8.92
C SER A 95 15.24 14.90 10.11
N ALA A 96 16.40 15.16 10.66
CA ALA A 96 16.63 16.24 11.65
C ALA A 96 16.27 17.65 11.11
N ASN A 97 16.11 17.79 9.81
CA ASN A 97 15.67 19.03 9.16
C ASN A 97 14.15 19.17 9.04
N ASP A 98 13.38 18.16 9.45
CA ASP A 98 11.92 18.20 9.40
C ASP A 98 11.38 19.16 10.48
N THR A 99 10.86 20.29 10.04
CA THR A 99 10.33 21.35 10.91
C THR A 99 8.80 21.30 11.07
N GLY A 100 8.15 20.21 10.60
CA GLY A 100 6.69 20.11 10.59
C GLY A 100 6.02 20.93 9.47
N VAL A 101 6.80 21.38 8.48
CA VAL A 101 6.30 22.03 7.26
C VAL A 101 6.74 21.21 6.06
N TYR A 102 5.81 20.92 5.15
CA TYR A 102 6.13 20.15 3.94
C TYR A 102 7.21 20.82 3.10
N ARG A 103 8.23 20.06 2.77
CA ARG A 103 9.34 20.48 1.93
C ARG A 103 9.36 19.62 0.67
N GLN A 104 8.63 20.05 -0.34
CA GLN A 104 8.35 19.30 -1.57
C GLN A 104 9.60 18.75 -2.27
N LEU A 105 10.72 19.47 -2.24
CA LEU A 105 11.96 19.08 -2.91
C LEU A 105 12.99 18.44 -1.96
N ALA A 106 12.63 18.22 -0.70
CA ALA A 106 13.55 17.63 0.26
C ALA A 106 13.51 16.11 0.18
N ASN A 107 14.66 15.49 0.00
CA ASN A 107 14.93 14.07 0.05
C ASN A 107 16.42 13.89 0.37
N ASN A 108 16.94 12.67 0.33
CA ASN A 108 18.37 12.39 0.49
C ASN A 108 18.97 12.97 1.78
N GLU A 109 18.21 12.98 2.88
CA GLU A 109 18.64 13.60 4.14
C GLU A 109 19.04 12.60 5.22
N TRP A 110 18.65 11.34 5.10
CA TRP A 110 19.03 10.21 5.95
C TRP A 110 18.76 8.89 5.22
N GLY A 111 19.18 7.75 5.76
CA GLY A 111 19.05 6.43 5.11
C GLY A 111 17.63 5.94 5.07
N ASN A 112 17.03 5.39 5.92
CA ASN A 112 15.69 4.83 6.09
C ASN A 112 15.75 3.49 6.86
N LEU A 113 14.73 2.66 6.69
CA LEU A 113 14.62 1.33 7.29
C LEU A 113 14.82 0.25 6.23
N THR A 114 15.74 -0.66 6.51
CA THR A 114 15.97 -1.86 5.71
C THR A 114 15.67 -3.11 6.54
N VAL A 115 14.95 -4.08 5.97
CA VAL A 115 14.61 -5.34 6.62
C VAL A 115 15.05 -6.51 5.74
N MET A 116 15.86 -7.39 6.28
CA MET A 116 16.43 -8.56 5.60
C MET A 116 15.88 -9.85 6.19
N GLY A 117 15.13 -10.60 5.39
CA GLY A 117 14.51 -11.85 5.76
C GLY A 117 15.17 -13.06 5.09
N SER A 118 14.57 -14.23 5.25
CA SER A 118 15.09 -15.51 4.80
C SER A 118 14.20 -16.23 3.77
N GLY A 119 13.29 -15.52 3.11
CA GLY A 119 12.46 -16.02 2.00
C GLY A 119 13.30 -16.36 0.76
N TYR A 120 12.71 -17.14 -0.16
CA TYR A 120 13.36 -17.40 -1.45
C TYR A 120 13.45 -16.14 -2.30
N ILE A 121 14.60 -15.97 -2.96
CA ILE A 121 14.90 -14.94 -3.93
C ILE A 121 15.42 -15.58 -5.21
N SER A 122 15.36 -14.88 -6.34
CA SER A 122 15.89 -15.35 -7.62
C SER A 122 17.31 -14.88 -7.93
N GLU A 123 17.94 -14.20 -7.00
CA GLU A 123 19.35 -13.83 -7.07
C GLU A 123 20.21 -14.86 -6.33
N ASP A 124 21.49 -14.94 -6.71
CA ASP A 124 22.46 -15.84 -6.13
C ASP A 124 23.88 -15.28 -6.12
N GLU A 125 24.05 -14.09 -5.66
CA GLU A 125 25.39 -13.53 -5.47
C GLU A 125 26.23 -14.45 -4.57
N ILE A 126 25.60 -15.17 -3.65
CA ILE A 126 26.24 -16.03 -2.64
C ILE A 126 25.52 -17.37 -2.49
N PRO A 127 25.99 -18.48 -3.02
CA PRO A 127 27.04 -18.65 -4.03
C PRO A 127 26.53 -18.35 -5.44
N SER A 128 27.36 -17.79 -6.28
CA SER A 128 26.97 -17.37 -7.61
C SER A 128 26.52 -18.53 -8.55
N ASN A 129 25.46 -18.26 -9.35
CA ASN A 129 24.95 -19.01 -10.49
C ASN A 129 24.00 -20.17 -10.23
N SER A 130 22.94 -19.94 -9.50
CA SER A 130 21.86 -20.89 -9.36
C SER A 130 20.60 -20.43 -10.12
N ALA A 131 20.38 -20.89 -11.31
CA ALA A 131 19.18 -20.64 -12.10
C ALA A 131 17.90 -21.28 -11.49
N SER A 132 17.98 -21.86 -10.32
CA SER A 132 16.88 -22.50 -9.62
C SER A 132 16.78 -22.01 -8.19
N PRO A 133 15.59 -21.88 -7.61
CA PRO A 133 15.46 -21.47 -6.24
C PRO A 133 16.16 -22.46 -5.32
N ALA A 134 17.00 -21.94 -4.48
CA ALA A 134 17.71 -22.71 -3.47
C ALA A 134 17.62 -22.02 -2.12
N SER A 135 17.52 -22.81 -1.03
CA SER A 135 17.54 -22.31 0.34
C SER A 135 18.90 -21.73 0.75
N THR A 136 19.85 -21.74 -0.14
CA THR A 136 21.20 -21.22 0.04
C THR A 136 21.48 -20.00 -0.85
N ASN A 137 20.48 -19.49 -1.53
CA ASN A 137 20.64 -18.29 -2.34
C ASN A 137 20.50 -17.05 -1.44
N TYR A 138 21.52 -16.23 -1.48
CA TYR A 138 21.61 -14.97 -0.77
C TYR A 138 22.09 -13.86 -1.71
N ALA A 139 21.67 -12.65 -1.41
CA ALA A 139 22.21 -11.45 -2.02
C ALA A 139 22.56 -10.41 -0.95
N ASP A 140 23.43 -9.48 -1.30
CA ASP A 140 23.82 -8.38 -0.44
C ASP A 140 22.86 -7.20 -0.62
N MET A 141 22.33 -6.68 0.49
CA MET A 141 21.51 -5.46 0.48
C MET A 141 22.37 -4.27 0.07
N GLU A 142 21.88 -3.52 -0.91
CA GLU A 142 22.58 -2.36 -1.40
C GLU A 142 22.58 -1.18 -0.41
N GLY A 143 23.42 -0.21 -0.66
CA GLY A 143 23.50 1.04 0.08
C GLY A 143 24.13 0.95 1.47
N LEU A 144 24.35 -0.25 2.02
CA LEU A 144 24.84 -0.49 3.37
C LEU A 144 26.30 -0.98 3.39
N THR A 145 27.04 -0.62 4.46
CA THR A 145 28.45 -1.02 4.63
C THR A 145 28.74 -1.51 6.05
N PRO A 146 28.19 -2.67 6.46
CA PRO A 146 28.44 -3.17 7.81
C PRO A 146 29.89 -3.61 8.01
N ALA A 147 30.37 -3.53 9.25
CA ALA A 147 31.68 -4.04 9.62
C ALA A 147 31.81 -5.57 9.41
N ASN A 148 30.69 -6.29 9.52
CA ASN A 148 30.58 -7.70 9.15
C ASN A 148 29.69 -7.82 7.90
N PRO A 149 30.23 -8.14 6.72
CA PRO A 149 29.46 -8.22 5.48
C PRO A 149 28.21 -9.10 5.55
N SER A 150 28.25 -10.22 6.27
CA SER A 150 27.09 -11.11 6.41
C SER A 150 25.86 -10.48 7.09
N LEU A 151 25.97 -9.27 7.62
CA LEU A 151 24.81 -8.54 8.14
C LEU A 151 23.96 -7.93 7.03
N ASN A 152 24.49 -7.87 5.81
CA ASN A 152 23.75 -7.41 4.63
C ASN A 152 23.08 -8.54 3.86
N ASP A 153 23.39 -9.80 4.18
CA ASP A 153 22.82 -10.93 3.46
C ASP A 153 21.31 -11.02 3.68
N TYR A 154 20.54 -11.07 2.60
CA TYR A 154 19.14 -11.47 2.62
C TYR A 154 18.89 -12.68 1.72
N GLY A 155 17.71 -13.28 1.83
CA GLY A 155 17.37 -14.50 1.09
C GLY A 155 17.58 -15.77 1.92
N GLY A 156 17.24 -16.90 1.31
CA GLY A 156 17.28 -18.22 1.95
C GLY A 156 16.17 -19.13 1.47
N GLY A 157 15.53 -19.88 2.37
CA GLY A 157 14.52 -20.89 2.01
C GLY A 157 13.27 -20.89 2.87
N ASP A 158 13.02 -19.84 3.62
CA ASP A 158 11.85 -19.76 4.50
C ASP A 158 10.87 -18.65 4.07
N ASP A 159 9.91 -19.01 3.22
CA ASP A 159 8.81 -18.12 2.82
C ASP A 159 7.86 -17.73 3.97
N ASN A 160 7.98 -18.35 5.14
CA ASN A 160 7.24 -17.99 6.34
C ASN A 160 8.09 -17.19 7.34
N ASP A 161 9.26 -16.71 6.91
CA ASP A 161 10.10 -15.81 7.68
C ASP A 161 9.26 -14.73 8.37
N ASP A 162 9.59 -14.48 9.64
CA ASP A 162 8.98 -13.48 10.50
C ASP A 162 10.04 -12.49 10.95
N SER A 163 10.17 -11.40 10.24
CA SER A 163 11.03 -10.27 10.58
C SER A 163 10.35 -9.25 11.51
N GLY A 164 9.14 -9.56 12.00
CA GLY A 164 8.40 -8.75 12.98
C GLY A 164 7.17 -8.05 12.43
N SER A 165 6.94 -6.79 12.84
CA SER A 165 5.77 -6.03 12.40
C SER A 165 6.04 -4.54 12.30
N ILE A 166 5.46 -3.91 11.26
CA ILE A 166 5.57 -2.48 10.99
C ILE A 166 4.17 -1.95 10.69
N SER A 167 3.67 -1.06 11.56
CA SER A 167 2.34 -0.49 11.34
C SER A 167 2.23 0.95 11.81
N TYR A 168 1.46 1.75 11.08
CA TYR A 168 1.33 3.19 11.30
C TYR A 168 2.69 3.88 11.43
N CYS A 169 3.56 3.59 10.46
CA CYS A 169 4.89 4.17 10.34
C CYS A 169 4.97 5.09 9.12
N ALA A 170 5.51 6.29 9.31
CA ALA A 170 5.75 7.26 8.25
C ALA A 170 7.26 7.50 8.08
N PHE A 171 7.77 7.32 6.86
CA PHE A 171 9.17 7.52 6.48
C PHE A 171 9.26 8.74 5.56
N ARG A 172 10.11 9.72 5.92
CA ARG A 172 10.12 11.01 5.26
C ARG A 172 11.53 11.50 4.95
N TYR A 173 11.72 12.05 3.74
CA TYR A 173 12.94 12.77 3.29
C TYR A 173 14.20 11.91 3.26
N GLY A 174 14.06 10.62 2.98
CA GLY A 174 15.12 9.65 3.04
C GLY A 174 15.87 9.40 1.74
N GLY A 175 16.66 8.32 1.74
CA GLY A 175 17.32 7.72 0.58
C GLY A 175 18.83 7.83 0.55
N ILE A 176 19.48 8.58 1.45
CA ILE A 176 20.93 8.72 1.41
C ILE A 176 21.62 7.43 1.83
N ALA A 177 22.46 6.91 0.95
CA ALA A 177 23.27 5.72 1.19
C ALA A 177 24.66 6.05 1.75
N SER A 178 25.24 5.07 2.42
CA SER A 178 26.65 5.11 2.84
C SER A 178 27.61 4.93 1.67
N ILE A 179 27.14 4.35 0.56
CA ILE A 179 27.92 4.13 -0.67
C ILE A 179 27.42 5.13 -1.71
N PRO A 180 28.29 6.01 -2.25
CA PRO A 180 27.90 6.93 -3.32
C PRO A 180 27.41 6.20 -4.57
N GLY A 181 26.24 6.59 -5.10
CA GLY A 181 25.63 5.99 -6.28
C GLY A 181 24.94 4.65 -6.00
N LYS A 182 24.66 4.37 -4.72
CA LYS A 182 23.78 3.29 -4.27
C LYS A 182 22.90 3.88 -3.19
N GLU A 183 21.83 4.45 -3.60
CA GLU A 183 20.83 5.11 -2.77
C GLU A 183 20.04 4.07 -1.97
N LEU A 184 19.32 4.50 -0.96
CA LEU A 184 18.45 3.66 -0.12
C LEU A 184 16.99 4.02 -0.36
N ASN A 185 16.16 3.01 -0.39
CA ASN A 185 14.73 3.16 -0.60
C ASN A 185 14.02 3.71 0.64
N GLY A 186 12.78 4.15 0.47
CA GLY A 186 11.94 4.56 1.61
C GLY A 186 11.74 3.43 2.62
N LEU A 187 11.54 2.21 2.12
CA LEU A 187 11.55 0.96 2.88
C LEU A 187 12.10 -0.15 1.99
N SER A 188 13.22 -0.74 2.37
CA SER A 188 13.87 -1.85 1.67
C SER A 188 13.50 -3.20 2.30
N LEU A 189 13.02 -4.16 1.50
CA LEU A 189 12.53 -5.48 1.96
C LEU A 189 13.19 -6.62 1.19
N GLY A 190 14.32 -7.12 1.68
CA GLY A 190 15.05 -8.22 1.05
C GLY A 190 14.64 -9.60 1.58
N GLY A 191 14.03 -10.47 0.78
CA GLY A 191 13.68 -11.84 1.16
C GLY A 191 12.71 -11.96 2.35
N VAL A 192 11.90 -10.94 2.62
CA VAL A 192 11.00 -10.92 3.79
C VAL A 192 9.83 -11.87 3.57
N GLY A 193 9.55 -12.71 4.56
CA GLY A 193 8.53 -13.74 4.49
C GLY A 193 7.13 -13.29 4.95
N ARG A 194 6.13 -14.15 4.67
CA ARG A 194 4.71 -13.87 4.98
C ARG A 194 4.37 -13.89 6.48
N GLY A 195 5.29 -14.30 7.34
CA GLY A 195 5.14 -14.18 8.79
C GLY A 195 5.24 -12.74 9.29
N THR A 196 5.87 -11.87 8.51
CA THR A 196 6.04 -10.45 8.82
C THR A 196 4.76 -9.68 8.50
N ASP A 197 4.29 -8.84 9.44
CA ASP A 197 3.07 -8.05 9.30
C ASP A 197 3.41 -6.59 8.99
N ILE A 198 3.08 -6.14 7.76
CA ILE A 198 3.33 -4.76 7.31
C ILE A 198 2.04 -4.11 6.82
N HIS A 199 1.58 -3.08 7.53
CA HIS A 199 0.41 -2.32 7.13
C HIS A 199 0.44 -0.86 7.61
N HIS A 200 -0.29 0.03 6.93
CA HIS A 200 -0.32 1.45 7.23
C HIS A 200 1.10 2.04 7.26
N VAL A 201 1.75 2.00 6.10
CA VAL A 201 3.09 2.56 5.88
C VAL A 201 2.99 3.71 4.90
N GLU A 202 3.63 4.83 5.21
CA GLU A 202 3.80 5.96 4.31
C GLU A 202 5.26 6.18 3.98
N ILE A 203 5.56 6.35 2.69
CA ILE A 203 6.83 6.91 2.20
C ILE A 203 6.52 8.28 1.62
N LEU A 204 7.23 9.28 2.08
CA LEU A 204 7.05 10.67 1.65
C LEU A 204 8.41 11.30 1.33
N ASN A 205 8.65 11.59 0.05
CA ASN A 205 9.89 12.18 -0.44
C ASN A 205 11.14 11.31 -0.17
N ASN A 206 11.34 10.27 -0.94
CA ASN A 206 12.62 9.56 -1.02
C ASN A 206 13.40 10.00 -2.27
N ILE A 207 14.72 9.81 -2.32
CA ILE A 207 15.50 10.15 -3.52
C ILE A 207 15.44 9.04 -4.56
N ASP A 208 15.40 7.82 -4.10
CA ASP A 208 15.32 6.56 -4.83
C ASP A 208 13.91 6.01 -4.69
N ASP A 209 13.71 4.72 -4.66
CA ASP A 209 12.39 4.12 -4.62
C ASP A 209 11.59 4.43 -3.36
N GLY A 210 10.29 4.27 -3.49
CA GLY A 210 9.42 4.32 -2.33
C GLY A 210 9.54 3.07 -1.47
N ILE A 211 9.11 1.94 -1.99
CA ILE A 211 9.32 0.62 -1.39
C ILE A 211 9.93 -0.27 -2.44
N GLU A 212 11.06 -0.87 -2.13
CA GLU A 212 11.65 -1.90 -2.97
C GLU A 212 11.62 -3.27 -2.28
N ILE A 213 11.24 -4.31 -3.06
CA ILE A 213 11.02 -5.66 -2.56
C ILE A 213 11.80 -6.67 -3.39
N TRP A 214 12.88 -7.17 -2.84
CA TRP A 214 13.68 -8.24 -3.45
C TRP A 214 13.19 -9.62 -3.00
N GLY A 215 12.33 -10.24 -3.77
CA GLY A 215 11.85 -11.60 -3.52
C GLY A 215 11.00 -11.77 -2.26
N GLY A 216 10.97 -12.98 -1.71
CA GLY A 216 10.19 -13.30 -0.52
C GLY A 216 8.68 -13.35 -0.77
N THR A 217 7.91 -13.21 0.31
CA THR A 217 6.45 -13.42 0.30
C THR A 217 5.69 -12.51 1.26
N VAL A 218 6.29 -11.44 1.74
CA VAL A 218 5.65 -10.45 2.63
C VAL A 218 4.39 -9.87 1.99
N ASN A 219 3.38 -9.61 2.80
CA ASN A 219 2.15 -8.97 2.34
C ASN A 219 2.07 -7.53 2.85
N LEU A 220 1.54 -6.64 2.02
CA LEU A 220 1.42 -5.21 2.32
C LEU A 220 -0.04 -4.75 2.31
N LYS A 221 -0.41 -3.86 3.23
CA LYS A 221 -1.76 -3.31 3.27
C LYS A 221 -1.78 -1.85 3.72
N TYR A 222 -2.56 -1.00 3.05
CA TYR A 222 -2.62 0.43 3.34
C TYR A 222 -1.26 1.11 3.21
N VAL A 223 -0.76 1.14 1.99
CA VAL A 223 0.53 1.72 1.62
C VAL A 223 0.32 3.06 0.92
N SER A 224 1.04 4.09 1.32
CA SER A 224 1.05 5.41 0.67
C SER A 224 2.47 5.75 0.26
N ILE A 225 2.69 6.00 -1.03
CA ILE A 225 3.98 6.42 -1.56
C ILE A 225 3.76 7.72 -2.32
N TRP A 226 4.48 8.76 -1.91
CA TRP A 226 4.27 10.10 -2.42
C TRP A 226 5.60 10.79 -2.69
N ASN A 227 5.78 11.23 -3.96
CA ASN A 227 6.86 12.12 -4.36
C ASN A 227 8.26 11.51 -4.13
N VAL A 228 8.52 10.35 -4.71
CA VAL A 228 9.84 9.70 -4.71
C VAL A 228 10.60 9.97 -6.01
N GLY A 229 11.88 9.68 -6.02
CA GLY A 229 12.79 10.11 -7.09
C GLY A 229 12.95 9.12 -8.21
N ASP A 230 12.80 7.84 -7.94
CA ASP A 230 12.82 6.76 -8.92
C ASP A 230 11.49 6.02 -8.90
N ASP A 231 11.42 4.74 -8.71
CA ASP A 231 10.17 4.00 -8.75
C ASP A 231 9.40 4.08 -7.45
N SER A 232 8.06 4.25 -7.54
CA SER A 232 7.32 4.33 -6.28
C SER A 232 7.19 2.97 -5.60
N LEU A 233 6.94 1.91 -6.35
CA LEU A 233 6.98 0.53 -5.89
C LEU A 233 7.83 -0.28 -6.85
N ASP A 234 9.03 -0.64 -6.42
CA ASP A 234 9.90 -1.53 -7.16
C ASP A 234 9.82 -2.96 -6.61
N ILE A 235 9.67 -3.90 -7.52
CA ILE A 235 9.47 -5.32 -7.21
C ILE A 235 10.44 -6.16 -8.01
N ASP A 236 11.34 -6.81 -7.33
CA ASP A 236 12.39 -7.58 -7.94
C ASP A 236 12.52 -9.01 -7.35
N GLN A 237 13.39 -9.81 -7.96
CA GLN A 237 13.90 -11.10 -7.49
C GLN A 237 12.84 -12.11 -7.05
N GLY A 238 11.65 -12.06 -7.68
CA GLY A 238 10.64 -13.10 -7.48
C GLY A 238 9.75 -12.91 -6.26
N TRP A 239 9.30 -11.70 -5.97
CA TRP A 239 8.30 -11.47 -4.93
C TRP A 239 6.97 -12.15 -5.24
N ARG A 240 6.41 -12.89 -4.27
CA ARG A 240 5.20 -13.71 -4.39
C ARG A 240 4.16 -13.35 -3.34
N GLY A 241 4.15 -12.08 -2.96
CA GLY A 241 3.23 -11.54 -1.96
C GLY A 241 1.96 -10.93 -2.55
N LYS A 242 1.22 -10.29 -1.68
CA LYS A 242 -0.04 -9.61 -1.98
C LYS A 242 -0.01 -8.22 -1.39
N ALA A 243 -0.60 -7.26 -2.11
CA ALA A 243 -0.79 -5.93 -1.55
C ALA A 243 -2.20 -5.42 -1.82
N GLN A 244 -2.77 -4.71 -0.83
CA GLN A 244 -4.11 -4.14 -0.96
C GLN A 244 -4.20 -2.76 -0.32
N PHE A 245 -4.95 -1.87 -0.97
CA PHE A 245 -5.15 -0.47 -0.58
C PHE A 245 -3.85 0.33 -0.64
N GLY A 246 -3.30 0.47 -1.84
CA GLY A 246 -2.12 1.27 -2.13
C GLY A 246 -2.46 2.61 -2.78
N LEU A 247 -1.79 3.66 -2.38
CA LEU A 247 -1.78 4.96 -3.03
C LEU A 247 -0.38 5.26 -3.53
N ILE A 248 -0.25 5.56 -4.81
CA ILE A 248 0.96 6.15 -5.39
C ILE A 248 0.60 7.52 -5.96
N VAL A 249 1.40 8.52 -5.62
CA VAL A 249 1.37 9.84 -6.24
C VAL A 249 2.78 10.15 -6.70
N GLN A 250 3.04 9.95 -7.99
CA GLN A 250 4.30 10.34 -8.59
C GLN A 250 4.51 11.84 -8.45
N GLY A 251 5.72 12.25 -8.30
CA GLY A 251 6.03 13.62 -8.03
C GLY A 251 7.42 13.99 -8.46
N LEU A 252 8.02 14.88 -7.73
CA LEU A 252 9.23 15.57 -8.08
C LEU A 252 10.30 15.26 -7.04
N SER A 253 11.29 14.49 -7.40
CA SER A 253 12.53 14.43 -6.65
C SER A 253 13.56 15.39 -7.26
N ASN A 254 14.15 16.22 -6.46
CA ASN A 254 15.01 17.32 -6.95
C ASN A 254 16.42 16.87 -7.39
N THR A 255 16.85 15.70 -7.03
CA THR A 255 18.27 15.32 -7.15
C THR A 255 18.49 13.91 -7.66
N GLY A 256 17.44 13.20 -8.04
CA GLY A 256 17.58 11.87 -8.61
C GLY A 256 18.47 11.90 -9.83
N ASN A 257 19.42 11.00 -9.85
CA ASN A 257 20.14 10.60 -11.05
C ASN A 257 19.80 9.17 -11.42
N GLN A 258 18.82 8.61 -10.76
CA GLN A 258 18.25 7.30 -11.02
C GLN A 258 17.11 7.47 -12.01
N GLY A 259 16.90 6.52 -12.88
CA GLY A 259 15.89 6.52 -13.89
C GLY A 259 15.74 7.85 -14.64
N SER A 260 14.53 8.34 -14.79
CA SER A 260 14.25 9.67 -15.36
C SER A 260 14.57 10.82 -14.40
N GLY A 261 14.76 10.53 -13.11
CA GLY A 261 15.07 11.50 -12.07
C GLY A 261 13.86 12.26 -11.52
N PHE A 262 12.64 11.85 -11.85
CA PHE A 262 11.40 12.52 -11.46
C PHE A 262 10.24 11.56 -11.22
N GLY A 263 10.49 10.50 -10.44
CA GLY A 263 9.57 9.41 -10.34
C GLY A 263 9.52 8.70 -11.68
N ASP A 264 10.43 7.76 -11.90
CA ASP A 264 10.55 7.05 -13.17
C ASP A 264 9.25 6.31 -13.45
N ASN A 265 9.05 5.16 -12.88
CA ASN A 265 7.76 4.49 -12.97
C ASN A 265 6.97 4.66 -11.66
N ALA A 266 5.65 4.51 -11.71
CA ALA A 266 4.90 4.35 -10.48
C ALA A 266 5.10 2.94 -9.91
N MET A 267 5.32 1.96 -10.77
CA MET A 267 5.69 0.59 -10.40
C MET A 267 6.67 0.03 -11.43
N GLU A 268 7.87 -0.33 -11.03
CA GLU A 268 8.73 -1.24 -11.77
C GLU A 268 8.51 -2.66 -11.24
N ILE A 269 8.35 -3.64 -12.15
CA ILE A 269 8.02 -5.00 -11.74
C ILE A 269 8.87 -5.98 -12.52
N ASP A 270 9.92 -6.43 -11.87
CA ASP A 270 10.82 -7.44 -12.38
C ASP A 270 10.39 -8.85 -11.99
N GLY A 271 10.60 -9.77 -12.88
CA GLY A 271 10.25 -11.17 -12.63
C GLY A 271 11.28 -11.88 -11.77
N ALA A 272 12.49 -11.87 -12.24
CA ALA A 272 13.64 -12.48 -11.58
C ALA A 272 14.88 -11.77 -12.06
N GLU A 273 15.97 -11.82 -11.35
CA GLU A 273 17.26 -11.23 -11.74
C GLU A 273 17.70 -11.59 -13.18
N ARG A 274 17.24 -12.70 -13.65
CA ARG A 274 17.29 -13.11 -15.05
C ARG A 274 15.98 -13.75 -15.43
N CYS A 275 15.44 -13.41 -16.57
CA CYS A 275 14.09 -13.78 -16.96
C CYS A 275 13.80 -15.29 -17.05
N ASP A 276 14.79 -16.16 -16.98
CA ASP A 276 14.67 -17.62 -16.90
C ASP A 276 14.92 -18.20 -15.49
N TRP A 277 15.28 -17.35 -14.53
CA TRP A 277 15.53 -17.76 -13.15
C TRP A 277 14.25 -17.90 -12.33
N GLN A 278 14.37 -18.47 -11.14
CA GLN A 278 13.27 -18.80 -10.25
C GLN A 278 13.62 -18.48 -8.79
N PRO A 279 12.65 -18.02 -8.01
CA PRO A 279 11.25 -17.78 -8.35
C PRO A 279 11.09 -16.54 -9.22
N VAL A 280 10.05 -16.48 -10.04
CA VAL A 280 9.66 -15.23 -10.69
C VAL A 280 8.61 -14.51 -9.85
N THR A 281 8.55 -13.20 -9.96
CA THR A 281 7.51 -12.39 -9.35
C THR A 281 6.13 -12.82 -9.84
N THR A 282 5.27 -13.13 -8.87
CA THR A 282 3.87 -13.49 -9.09
C THR A 282 3.03 -12.84 -8.00
N CYS A 283 2.83 -11.56 -8.09
CA CYS A 283 2.15 -10.78 -7.05
C CYS A 283 0.70 -10.45 -7.42
N ALA A 284 -0.08 -10.08 -6.39
CA ALA A 284 -1.45 -9.64 -6.55
C ALA A 284 -1.66 -8.27 -5.88
N LEU A 285 -1.97 -7.27 -6.69
CA LEU A 285 -2.14 -5.88 -6.29
C LEU A 285 -3.59 -5.47 -6.47
N HIS A 286 -4.33 -5.36 -5.37
CA HIS A 286 -5.76 -5.07 -5.40
C HIS A 286 -6.07 -3.71 -4.77
N ASN A 287 -7.01 -2.97 -5.37
CA ASN A 287 -7.47 -1.69 -4.84
C ASN A 287 -6.32 -0.65 -4.68
N TRP A 288 -5.60 -0.40 -5.76
CA TRP A 288 -4.60 0.66 -5.82
C TRP A 288 -5.14 1.88 -6.53
N THR A 289 -4.72 3.06 -6.10
CA THR A 289 -4.90 4.34 -6.80
C THR A 289 -3.53 4.86 -7.16
N VAL A 290 -3.25 4.89 -8.45
CA VAL A 290 -1.96 5.27 -9.03
C VAL A 290 -2.14 6.54 -9.82
N ILE A 291 -1.46 7.60 -9.42
CA ILE A 291 -1.55 8.94 -10.00
C ILE A 291 -0.17 9.34 -10.52
N GLY A 292 -0.07 9.44 -11.84
CA GLY A 292 1.16 9.82 -12.54
C GLY A 292 1.46 11.31 -12.52
N GLY A 293 2.57 11.68 -13.17
CA GLY A 293 3.06 13.05 -13.25
C GLY A 293 2.27 13.99 -14.17
N GLU A 294 1.35 13.47 -14.98
CA GLU A 294 0.57 14.16 -16.00
C GLU A 294 1.42 14.75 -17.15
N ASN A 295 0.91 14.67 -18.36
CA ASN A 295 1.61 15.10 -19.57
C ASN A 295 1.38 16.57 -19.96
N ASP A 296 0.66 17.35 -19.15
CA ASP A 296 0.33 18.74 -19.46
C ASP A 296 1.41 19.75 -19.03
N ALA A 297 2.55 19.27 -18.51
CA ALA A 297 3.65 20.14 -18.15
C ALA A 297 4.16 20.91 -19.39
N PRO A 298 4.10 22.25 -19.38
CA PRO A 298 4.41 23.06 -20.59
C PRO A 298 5.85 22.97 -21.05
N SER A 299 6.78 22.54 -20.20
CA SER A 299 8.19 22.49 -20.52
C SER A 299 8.91 21.32 -19.87
N GLY A 300 9.29 20.34 -20.63
CA GLY A 300 10.10 19.22 -20.15
C GLY A 300 9.49 17.85 -20.44
N SER A 301 10.12 16.80 -19.92
CA SER A 301 9.61 15.45 -20.02
C SER A 301 8.74 15.13 -18.80
N PRO A 302 7.62 14.45 -19.00
CA PRO A 302 6.83 13.94 -17.89
C PRO A 302 7.56 12.80 -17.16
N THR A 303 7.02 12.31 -16.07
CA THR A 303 7.34 11.01 -15.50
C THR A 303 7.15 9.91 -16.54
N ASP A 304 7.80 8.77 -16.36
CA ASP A 304 7.75 7.70 -17.34
C ASP A 304 6.41 6.91 -17.27
N GLU A 305 6.42 5.61 -17.31
CA GLU A 305 5.21 4.79 -17.31
C GLU A 305 4.59 4.68 -15.91
N LEU A 306 3.31 4.30 -15.83
CA LEU A 306 2.75 3.95 -14.52
C LEU A 306 3.18 2.55 -14.06
N VAL A 307 3.33 1.61 -14.98
CA VAL A 307 3.78 0.25 -14.67
C VAL A 307 4.71 -0.24 -15.77
N GLU A 308 5.91 -0.58 -15.38
CA GLU A 308 6.87 -1.26 -16.24
C GLU A 308 6.95 -2.75 -15.88
N PHE A 309 6.98 -3.62 -16.89
CA PHE A 309 7.18 -5.06 -16.71
C PHE A 309 8.52 -5.47 -17.29
N ARG A 310 9.35 -6.07 -16.46
CA ARG A 310 10.67 -6.59 -16.84
C ARG A 310 10.78 -8.06 -16.46
N ASP A 311 11.81 -8.72 -16.94
CA ASP A 311 12.31 -10.03 -16.52
C ASP A 311 11.26 -11.11 -16.24
N ASN A 312 10.23 -11.18 -17.10
CA ASN A 312 9.21 -12.21 -17.04
C ASN A 312 8.20 -12.08 -15.87
N ALA A 313 7.99 -10.87 -15.36
CA ALA A 313 7.06 -10.56 -14.27
C ALA A 313 5.63 -11.06 -14.51
N ARG A 314 4.92 -11.38 -13.45
CA ARG A 314 3.50 -11.80 -13.47
C ARG A 314 2.74 -11.08 -12.38
N VAL A 315 1.80 -10.25 -12.78
CA VAL A 315 1.04 -9.39 -11.85
C VAL A 315 -0.45 -9.53 -12.08
N GLN A 316 -1.19 -9.53 -11.00
CA GLN A 316 -2.65 -9.60 -10.98
C GLN A 316 -3.20 -8.31 -10.39
N PHE A 317 -3.65 -7.38 -11.23
CA PHE A 317 -4.32 -6.17 -10.82
C PHE A 317 -5.84 -6.36 -10.75
N LEU A 318 -6.45 -5.99 -9.62
CA LEU A 318 -7.90 -6.01 -9.44
C LEU A 318 -8.37 -4.71 -8.78
N ASN A 319 -9.40 -4.07 -9.38
CA ASN A 319 -10.02 -2.87 -8.84
C ASN A 319 -9.03 -1.69 -8.64
N CYS A 320 -8.11 -1.49 -9.56
CA CYS A 320 -7.15 -0.41 -9.48
C CYS A 320 -7.61 0.81 -10.30
N ILE A 321 -7.18 2.00 -9.90
CA ILE A 321 -7.30 3.24 -10.67
C ILE A 321 -5.91 3.61 -11.17
N PHE A 322 -5.76 3.77 -12.48
CA PHE A 322 -4.56 4.28 -13.13
C PHE A 322 -4.92 5.60 -13.82
N MET A 323 -4.34 6.70 -13.35
CA MET A 323 -4.67 8.01 -13.84
C MET A 323 -3.46 8.93 -13.99
N ASP A 324 -3.57 9.86 -14.94
CA ASP A 324 -2.57 10.89 -15.19
C ASP A 324 -1.20 10.34 -15.59
N ALA A 325 -1.15 9.24 -16.32
CA ALA A 325 0.11 8.77 -16.89
C ALA A 325 0.69 9.84 -17.81
N GLY A 326 1.90 10.24 -17.55
CA GLY A 326 2.61 11.23 -18.36
C GLY A 326 3.03 10.68 -19.72
N LYS A 327 3.21 9.39 -19.82
CA LYS A 327 3.63 8.66 -21.02
C LYS A 327 2.68 7.50 -21.29
N GLU A 328 2.95 6.29 -20.87
CA GLU A 328 2.03 5.17 -20.96
C GLU A 328 1.59 4.66 -19.60
N VAL A 329 0.49 3.89 -19.59
CA VAL A 329 0.06 3.20 -18.35
C VAL A 329 0.88 1.96 -18.14
N PHE A 330 1.13 1.18 -19.18
CA PHE A 330 1.89 -0.07 -19.12
C PHE A 330 2.96 -0.10 -20.20
N ASN A 331 4.18 -0.37 -19.80
CA ASN A 331 5.29 -0.69 -20.67
C ASN A 331 5.75 -2.14 -20.44
N ASP A 332 6.25 -2.79 -21.47
CA ASP A 332 6.81 -4.14 -21.39
C ASP A 332 8.21 -4.13 -22.00
N LYS A 333 9.22 -4.02 -21.16
CA LYS A 333 10.61 -4.10 -21.60
C LYS A 333 10.96 -5.53 -21.98
N VAL A 334 10.94 -5.75 -23.28
CA VAL A 334 11.21 -7.06 -23.89
C VAL A 334 12.69 -7.43 -23.82
N THR A 335 13.55 -6.41 -23.78
CA THR A 335 14.99 -6.54 -23.65
C THR A 335 15.45 -5.56 -22.61
N ASP A 336 15.61 -6.01 -21.38
CA ASP A 336 16.30 -5.20 -20.39
C ASP A 336 17.81 -5.20 -20.60
N GLY A 337 18.50 -4.34 -19.91
CA GLY A 337 19.95 -4.18 -20.01
C GLY A 337 20.77 -5.23 -19.28
N GLU A 338 20.16 -6.18 -18.62
CA GLU A 338 20.83 -7.21 -17.84
C GLU A 338 21.72 -8.07 -18.73
N ALA A 339 23.00 -8.11 -18.42
CA ALA A 339 24.08 -8.56 -19.32
C ALA A 339 23.98 -10.02 -19.79
N ASN A 340 23.05 -10.80 -19.29
CA ASN A 340 22.88 -12.21 -19.62
C ASN A 340 21.56 -12.53 -20.31
N ASN A 341 20.70 -11.56 -20.52
CA ASN A 341 19.33 -11.72 -21.02
C ASN A 341 19.19 -11.51 -22.54
N ASN A 342 20.25 -11.17 -23.21
CA ASN A 342 20.26 -10.74 -24.62
C ASN A 342 19.75 -11.75 -25.66
N THR A 343 19.28 -12.90 -25.28
CA THR A 343 18.84 -13.93 -26.24
C THR A 343 17.43 -14.44 -25.99
N THR A 344 16.80 -14.07 -24.87
CA THR A 344 15.47 -14.53 -24.48
C THR A 344 14.53 -13.33 -24.41
N VAL A 345 13.33 -13.51 -24.91
CA VAL A 345 12.28 -12.50 -24.76
C VAL A 345 11.82 -12.50 -23.31
N CYS A 346 12.20 -11.49 -22.58
CA CYS A 346 11.77 -11.20 -21.22
C CYS A 346 10.43 -10.45 -21.20
N GLY A 347 10.04 -9.90 -20.11
CA GLY A 347 8.79 -9.18 -19.96
C GLY A 347 7.55 -10.04 -20.19
N LEU A 348 6.47 -9.43 -20.62
CA LEU A 348 5.23 -10.10 -20.98
C LEU A 348 5.21 -10.58 -22.44
N GLY A 349 6.20 -10.26 -23.22
CA GLY A 349 6.35 -10.63 -24.62
C GLY A 349 6.54 -9.42 -25.53
N SER A 350 7.12 -9.63 -26.70
CA SER A 350 7.48 -8.58 -27.68
C SER A 350 6.34 -8.18 -28.62
N SER A 351 5.14 -8.65 -28.37
CA SER A 351 3.96 -8.33 -29.18
C SER A 351 2.67 -8.63 -28.44
N VAL A 352 1.58 -7.98 -28.85
CA VAL A 352 0.24 -8.25 -28.31
C VAL A 352 -0.10 -9.75 -28.30
N PRO A 353 0.14 -10.56 -29.35
CA PRO A 353 -0.12 -11.98 -29.30
C PRO A 353 0.70 -12.75 -28.26
N GLN A 354 1.95 -12.39 -28.03
CA GLN A 354 2.80 -13.02 -27.01
C GLN A 354 2.31 -12.70 -25.61
N MET A 355 2.02 -11.42 -25.34
CA MET A 355 1.44 -10.99 -24.08
C MET A 355 0.11 -11.69 -23.80
N GLN A 356 -0.80 -11.73 -24.78
CA GLN A 356 -2.06 -12.46 -24.67
C GLN A 356 -1.83 -13.95 -24.36
N ALA A 357 -0.87 -14.60 -25.00
CA ALA A 357 -0.51 -15.97 -24.72
C ALA A 357 -0.08 -16.16 -23.26
N ARG A 358 0.75 -15.28 -22.71
CA ARG A 358 1.18 -15.33 -21.31
C ARG A 358 0.04 -15.09 -20.35
N MET A 359 -0.81 -14.12 -20.62
CA MET A 359 -2.00 -13.81 -19.83
C MET A 359 -3.03 -14.94 -19.84
N THR A 360 -3.13 -15.71 -20.91
CA THR A 360 -4.05 -16.86 -21.02
C THR A 360 -3.50 -18.16 -20.47
N THR A 361 -2.19 -18.23 -20.22
CA THR A 361 -1.53 -19.44 -19.72
C THR A 361 -1.75 -19.58 -18.21
N SER A 362 -2.17 -20.76 -17.76
CA SER A 362 -2.34 -21.02 -16.32
C SER A 362 -0.99 -21.16 -15.61
N ALA A 363 -0.98 -20.96 -14.29
CA ALA A 363 0.22 -21.09 -13.45
C ALA A 363 0.98 -22.40 -13.68
N SER A 364 0.25 -23.52 -13.85
CA SER A 364 0.86 -24.85 -14.06
C SER A 364 1.55 -25.02 -15.40
N THR A 365 1.29 -24.16 -16.37
CA THR A 365 1.86 -24.25 -17.72
C THR A 365 2.78 -23.08 -18.07
N THR A 366 2.72 -21.99 -17.34
CA THR A 366 3.60 -20.81 -17.55
C THR A 366 5.04 -21.15 -17.19
N TYR A 367 5.24 -21.97 -16.18
CA TYR A 367 6.53 -22.50 -15.78
C TYR A 367 6.47 -24.01 -15.91
N SER A 368 7.19 -24.58 -16.85
CA SER A 368 7.23 -26.02 -17.13
C SER A 368 7.74 -26.84 -15.92
N VAL A 369 8.33 -26.16 -14.96
CA VAL A 369 8.68 -26.71 -13.65
C VAL A 369 8.27 -25.66 -12.62
N ASN A 370 7.20 -25.94 -11.88
CA ASN A 370 7.03 -25.26 -10.61
C ASN A 370 8.19 -25.75 -9.71
N PRO A 371 9.24 -24.97 -9.46
CA PRO A 371 10.39 -25.42 -8.70
C PRO A 371 10.04 -25.75 -7.26
N PHE A 372 8.86 -25.33 -6.83
CA PHE A 372 8.29 -25.58 -5.54
C PHE A 372 7.25 -26.70 -5.52
N SER A 373 7.21 -27.58 -6.50
CA SER A 373 6.22 -28.65 -6.61
C SER A 373 6.30 -29.77 -5.55
N GLY A 374 7.18 -29.63 -4.58
CA GLY A 374 7.36 -30.58 -3.48
C GLY A 374 6.90 -30.02 -2.14
N GLY A 375 5.63 -30.00 -1.86
CA GLY A 375 5.06 -29.72 -0.52
C GLY A 375 5.39 -28.37 0.10
N GLY A 376 4.39 -27.59 0.47
CA GLY A 376 4.53 -26.26 1.09
C GLY A 376 4.82 -25.15 0.10
N ALA A 377 5.60 -25.40 -0.91
CA ALA A 377 5.94 -24.46 -1.96
C ALA A 377 4.94 -24.45 -3.14
N ALA A 378 3.99 -25.35 -3.17
CA ALA A 378 2.88 -25.32 -4.15
C ALA A 378 2.05 -24.02 -4.11
N GLN A 379 2.22 -23.21 -3.05
CA GLN A 379 1.60 -21.89 -2.90
C GLN A 379 2.46 -20.76 -3.46
N ALA A 380 3.67 -21.02 -3.93
CA ALA A 380 4.59 -20.00 -4.42
C ALA A 380 4.03 -19.21 -5.62
N TYR A 381 3.20 -19.83 -6.44
CA TYR A 381 2.55 -19.22 -7.60
C TYR A 381 1.02 -19.31 -7.47
N THR A 382 0.45 -18.57 -6.55
CA THR A 382 -1.00 -18.60 -6.33
C THR A 382 -1.69 -17.59 -7.24
N ALA A 383 -2.38 -18.10 -8.27
CA ALA A 383 -3.25 -17.28 -9.08
C ALA A 383 -4.49 -16.87 -8.28
N GLN A 384 -4.83 -15.59 -8.32
CA GLN A 384 -6.07 -15.06 -7.75
C GLN A 384 -7.23 -15.10 -8.78
N ASP A 385 -6.90 -15.22 -10.05
CA ASP A 385 -7.88 -15.40 -11.11
C ASP A 385 -8.51 -16.79 -11.03
N PRO A 386 -9.86 -16.93 -11.14
CA PRO A 386 -10.54 -18.22 -11.11
C PRO A 386 -10.12 -19.20 -12.20
N ALA A 387 -9.57 -18.69 -13.31
CA ALA A 387 -9.04 -19.53 -14.40
C ALA A 387 -7.58 -19.96 -14.16
N GLY A 388 -6.98 -19.59 -13.03
CA GLY A 388 -5.61 -19.95 -12.67
C GLY A 388 -4.54 -19.13 -13.38
N LYS A 389 -4.86 -17.92 -13.83
CA LYS A 389 -3.91 -17.04 -14.51
C LYS A 389 -3.06 -16.26 -13.50
N LEU A 390 -1.79 -16.05 -13.84
CA LEU A 390 -0.86 -15.27 -13.02
C LEU A 390 -0.80 -13.79 -13.45
N VAL A 391 -1.33 -13.45 -14.62
CA VAL A 391 -1.44 -12.06 -15.10
C VAL A 391 -2.90 -11.73 -15.33
N GLN A 392 -3.37 -10.65 -14.74
CA GLN A 392 -4.74 -10.17 -14.98
C GLN A 392 -4.84 -8.66 -14.79
N LEU A 393 -5.81 -8.08 -15.49
CA LEU A 393 -6.27 -6.70 -15.35
C LEU A 393 -7.79 -6.73 -15.27
N ARG A 394 -8.37 -6.60 -14.08
CA ARG A 394 -9.81 -6.74 -13.87
C ARG A 394 -10.38 -5.61 -13.04
N GLY A 395 -11.54 -5.10 -13.47
CA GLY A 395 -12.25 -4.07 -12.74
C GLY A 395 -11.46 -2.77 -12.56
N CYS A 396 -10.46 -2.52 -13.40
CA CYS A 396 -9.62 -1.34 -13.31
C CYS A 396 -10.22 -0.16 -14.05
N ILE A 397 -9.97 1.04 -13.55
CA ILE A 397 -10.39 2.31 -14.15
C ILE A 397 -9.15 3.06 -14.64
N TYR A 398 -9.26 3.60 -15.86
CA TYR A 398 -8.22 4.39 -16.50
C TYR A 398 -8.78 5.78 -16.79
N TYR A 399 -8.04 6.82 -16.39
CA TYR A 399 -8.49 8.19 -16.54
C TYR A 399 -7.33 9.14 -16.86
N ASN A 400 -7.53 10.03 -17.86
CA ASN A 400 -6.62 11.12 -18.19
C ASN A 400 -5.16 10.68 -18.41
N ASN A 401 -4.96 9.47 -18.90
CA ASN A 401 -3.65 8.99 -19.30
C ASN A 401 -3.33 9.51 -20.68
N ASP A 402 -2.05 9.74 -21.01
CA ASP A 402 -1.63 10.32 -22.29
C ASP A 402 -2.18 9.50 -23.45
N ALA A 403 -3.17 10.07 -24.09
CA ALA A 403 -4.12 9.30 -24.87
C ALA A 403 -4.42 9.83 -26.23
N PRO A 404 -5.14 9.17 -27.02
CA PRO A 404 -5.44 7.77 -27.25
C PRO A 404 -4.22 7.07 -27.84
N THR A 405 -3.18 7.82 -28.02
CA THR A 405 -1.86 7.40 -28.40
C THR A 405 -1.12 6.77 -27.21
N ALA A 406 -1.61 6.96 -26.00
CA ALA A 406 -1.12 6.36 -24.77
C ALA A 406 -1.19 4.82 -24.72
N TYR A 407 -1.83 4.23 -25.70
CA TYR A 407 -1.92 2.77 -25.81
C TYR A 407 -1.45 2.28 -27.17
N PRO A 408 -0.31 2.77 -27.71
CA PRO A 408 0.20 2.28 -28.97
C PRO A 408 0.66 0.83 -28.78
N GLU A 409 0.34 -0.05 -29.72
CA GLU A 409 0.75 -1.46 -29.67
C GLU A 409 2.27 -1.68 -29.61
N ALA A 410 3.04 -0.65 -29.95
CA ALA A 410 4.49 -0.73 -29.94
C ALA A 410 5.12 -0.60 -28.55
N ILE A 411 4.44 0.02 -27.60
CA ILE A 411 4.98 0.36 -26.28
C ILE A 411 4.08 -0.18 -25.16
N SER A 412 2.81 0.19 -25.17
CA SER A 412 1.84 -0.29 -24.17
C SER A 412 0.92 -1.39 -24.72
N TYR A 413 1.18 -1.88 -25.90
CA TYR A 413 0.44 -2.94 -26.59
C TYR A 413 -1.04 -2.65 -26.83
N GLY A 414 -1.50 -1.42 -26.70
CA GLY A 414 -2.92 -1.12 -26.78
C GLY A 414 -3.74 -2.01 -25.86
N ILE A 415 -3.19 -2.36 -24.72
CA ILE A 415 -3.61 -3.47 -23.85
C ILE A 415 -5.09 -3.40 -23.52
N LEU A 416 -5.57 -2.22 -23.18
CA LEU A 416 -6.87 -2.10 -22.55
C LEU A 416 -8.04 -2.38 -23.50
N PRO A 417 -8.16 -1.73 -24.66
CA PRO A 417 -9.28 -2.00 -25.54
C PRO A 417 -9.27 -3.39 -26.15
N GLN A 418 -8.08 -3.94 -26.41
CA GLN A 418 -7.96 -5.24 -27.07
C GLN A 418 -8.16 -6.40 -26.11
N LEU A 419 -7.67 -6.31 -24.89
CA LEU A 419 -7.74 -7.41 -23.94
C LEU A 419 -9.14 -7.64 -23.38
N GLN A 420 -9.99 -6.64 -23.34
CA GLN A 420 -11.40 -6.81 -22.96
C GLN A 420 -12.18 -7.72 -23.92
N THR A 421 -11.71 -7.90 -25.12
CA THR A 421 -12.38 -8.70 -26.16
C THR A 421 -11.80 -10.09 -26.34
N VAL A 422 -10.71 -10.43 -25.66
CA VAL A 422 -10.05 -11.74 -25.81
C VAL A 422 -10.68 -12.76 -24.86
N PRO A 423 -11.36 -13.80 -25.37
CA PRO A 423 -11.95 -14.84 -24.53
C PRO A 423 -10.91 -15.61 -23.72
N GLY A 424 -11.22 -15.87 -22.46
CA GLY A 424 -10.36 -16.66 -21.57
C GLY A 424 -9.18 -15.89 -20.97
N VAL A 425 -9.05 -14.60 -21.27
CA VAL A 425 -8.11 -13.72 -20.58
C VAL A 425 -8.74 -13.28 -19.27
N GLY A 426 -7.97 -13.19 -18.19
CA GLY A 426 -8.40 -12.63 -16.89
C GLY A 426 -8.67 -11.12 -16.92
N HIS A 427 -9.11 -10.59 -18.07
CA HIS A 427 -9.42 -9.20 -18.29
C HIS A 427 -10.91 -9.02 -18.45
N ALA A 428 -11.53 -8.39 -17.48
CA ALA A 428 -12.95 -8.08 -17.54
C ALA A 428 -13.23 -6.79 -16.79
N ASN A 429 -14.28 -6.10 -17.18
CA ASN A 429 -14.84 -4.96 -16.46
C ASN A 429 -13.88 -3.76 -16.30
N ASN A 430 -12.85 -3.66 -17.15
CA ASN A 430 -12.00 -2.49 -17.21
C ASN A 430 -12.71 -1.36 -17.95
N THR A 431 -12.56 -0.12 -17.48
CA THR A 431 -13.20 1.05 -18.10
C THR A 431 -12.20 2.19 -18.31
N ILE A 432 -12.38 2.92 -19.40
CA ILE A 432 -11.70 4.20 -19.65
C ILE A 432 -12.73 5.29 -19.39
N GLU A 433 -12.51 6.05 -18.33
CA GLU A 433 -13.43 7.08 -17.89
C GLU A 433 -13.09 8.46 -18.48
N THR A 434 -14.12 9.27 -18.72
CA THR A 434 -13.95 10.66 -19.16
C THR A 434 -14.10 11.66 -18.01
N SER A 435 -14.41 11.17 -16.83
CA SER A 435 -14.53 11.97 -15.60
C SER A 435 -13.62 11.38 -14.54
N MET A 436 -13.01 12.24 -13.76
CA MET A 436 -12.09 11.85 -12.70
C MET A 436 -12.78 10.87 -11.71
N PRO A 437 -12.18 9.72 -11.43
CA PRO A 437 -12.79 8.67 -10.59
C PRO A 437 -12.66 8.93 -9.09
N ILE A 438 -11.96 9.98 -8.69
CA ILE A 438 -11.80 10.45 -7.32
C ILE A 438 -12.34 11.87 -7.16
N ALA A 439 -12.62 12.29 -5.93
CA ALA A 439 -13.33 13.54 -5.66
C ALA A 439 -12.54 14.79 -6.07
N VAL A 440 -11.26 14.89 -5.65
CA VAL A 440 -10.41 16.05 -5.94
C VAL A 440 -8.95 15.62 -6.10
N ARG A 441 -8.32 16.10 -7.15
CA ARG A 441 -6.86 16.13 -7.32
C ARG A 441 -6.51 17.54 -7.80
N THR A 442 -5.70 18.25 -7.01
CA THR A 442 -5.21 19.59 -7.35
C THR A 442 -3.72 19.52 -7.59
N ARG A 443 -3.27 20.09 -8.71
CA ARG A 443 -1.85 20.24 -9.01
C ARG A 443 -1.39 21.67 -8.70
N GLY A 444 -0.12 21.81 -8.35
CA GLY A 444 0.56 23.09 -8.15
C GLY A 444 1.05 23.68 -9.46
N SER A 445 1.83 24.75 -9.34
CA SER A 445 2.54 25.30 -10.49
C SER A 445 3.66 24.35 -10.92
N GLU A 446 3.94 24.34 -12.22
CA GLU A 446 5.08 23.62 -12.77
C GLU A 446 6.37 23.91 -12.00
N VAL A 447 7.08 22.86 -11.66
CA VAL A 447 8.43 22.91 -11.13
C VAL A 447 9.37 22.25 -12.13
N VAL A 448 10.40 22.98 -12.53
CA VAL A 448 11.40 22.49 -13.47
C VAL A 448 12.70 22.25 -12.72
N ALA A 449 13.22 21.07 -12.80
CA ALA A 449 14.53 20.73 -12.28
C ALA A 449 15.18 19.64 -13.16
N THR A 450 16.50 19.68 -13.33
CA THR A 450 17.32 18.72 -14.11
C THR A 450 16.80 18.33 -15.49
N GLY A 451 15.98 19.20 -16.11
CA GLY A 451 15.44 18.97 -17.47
C GLY A 451 14.05 18.39 -17.52
N HIS A 452 13.48 18.06 -16.40
CA HIS A 452 12.10 17.61 -16.26
C HIS A 452 11.20 18.72 -15.72
N ALA A 453 9.93 18.66 -16.05
CA ALA A 453 8.93 19.59 -15.57
C ALA A 453 7.70 18.80 -15.10
N VAL A 454 7.29 19.01 -13.87
CA VAL A 454 6.15 18.34 -13.26
C VAL A 454 5.25 19.35 -12.58
N GLU A 455 3.97 19.19 -12.74
CA GLU A 455 2.96 19.87 -11.92
C GLU A 455 2.61 18.97 -10.72
N PRO A 456 3.23 19.16 -9.55
CA PRO A 456 3.06 18.25 -8.42
C PRO A 456 1.65 18.28 -7.87
N VAL A 457 1.16 17.15 -7.41
CA VAL A 457 -0.10 17.09 -6.67
C VAL A 457 0.08 17.80 -5.32
N THR A 458 -0.68 18.84 -5.09
CA THR A 458 -0.62 19.66 -3.87
C THR A 458 -1.79 19.41 -2.92
N PHE A 459 -2.86 18.79 -3.41
CA PHE A 459 -4.00 18.37 -2.60
C PHE A 459 -4.75 17.22 -3.25
N LEU A 460 -5.13 16.25 -2.45
CA LEU A 460 -5.86 15.05 -2.86
C LEU A 460 -7.04 14.77 -1.92
N ASP A 461 -8.25 14.73 -2.46
CA ASP A 461 -9.35 14.00 -1.84
C ASP A 461 -9.55 12.68 -2.61
N PRO A 462 -9.05 11.56 -2.07
CA PRO A 462 -9.04 10.29 -2.78
C PRO A 462 -10.39 9.56 -2.74
N THR A 463 -11.44 10.18 -2.23
CA THR A 463 -12.78 9.59 -2.15
C THR A 463 -13.25 9.14 -3.52
N PRO A 464 -13.61 7.86 -3.73
CA PRO A 464 -14.08 7.37 -5.01
C PRO A 464 -15.40 8.03 -5.40
N VAL A 465 -15.55 8.33 -6.69
CA VAL A 465 -16.77 8.90 -7.27
C VAL A 465 -17.13 8.21 -8.59
N GLY A 466 -18.36 8.40 -9.07
CA GLY A 466 -18.79 7.86 -10.36
C GLY A 466 -18.66 6.33 -10.45
N ALA A 467 -18.01 5.84 -11.50
CA ALA A 467 -17.82 4.40 -11.74
C ALA A 467 -17.02 3.71 -10.63
N ALA A 468 -16.11 4.42 -9.97
CA ALA A 468 -15.30 3.86 -8.89
C ALA A 468 -16.11 3.41 -7.67
N LEU A 469 -17.35 3.89 -7.51
CA LEU A 469 -18.23 3.47 -6.40
C LEU A 469 -18.92 2.12 -6.63
N THR A 470 -19.05 1.67 -7.87
CA THR A 470 -19.98 0.57 -8.22
C THR A 470 -19.37 -0.50 -9.12
N ALA A 471 -18.20 -0.25 -9.68
CA ALA A 471 -17.58 -1.12 -10.67
C ALA A 471 -16.74 -2.27 -10.07
N ALA A 472 -16.50 -2.27 -8.76
CA ALA A 472 -15.58 -3.21 -8.13
C ALA A 472 -16.07 -4.66 -8.12
N GLU A 473 -15.15 -5.56 -8.37
CA GLU A 473 -15.31 -7.00 -8.18
C GLU A 473 -14.88 -7.39 -6.75
N PHE A 474 -15.38 -8.52 -6.26
CA PHE A 474 -14.87 -9.05 -4.99
C PHE A 474 -13.46 -9.63 -5.16
N SER A 475 -12.60 -9.28 -4.24
CA SER A 475 -11.31 -9.95 -4.09
C SER A 475 -11.51 -11.41 -3.62
N PRO A 476 -10.54 -12.30 -3.87
CA PRO A 476 -10.57 -13.65 -3.33
C PRO A 476 -10.70 -13.67 -1.81
N ASN A 477 -11.49 -14.62 -1.30
CA ASN A 477 -11.64 -14.82 0.15
C ASN A 477 -10.56 -15.80 0.64
N ASP A 478 -9.33 -15.31 0.75
CA ASP A 478 -8.14 -16.11 1.09
C ASP A 478 -7.52 -15.77 2.45
N GLY A 479 -8.24 -14.96 3.25
CA GLY A 479 -7.80 -14.53 4.58
C GLY A 479 -6.95 -13.27 4.59
N PHE A 480 -6.41 -12.82 3.45
CA PHE A 480 -5.64 -11.57 3.35
C PHE A 480 -6.51 -10.42 2.85
N PHE A 481 -7.19 -10.59 1.70
CA PHE A 481 -7.93 -9.50 1.08
C PHE A 481 -9.19 -9.13 1.87
N THR A 482 -9.30 -7.85 2.19
CA THR A 482 -10.57 -7.26 2.64
C THR A 482 -11.48 -7.07 1.45
N GLN A 483 -12.74 -7.46 1.58
CA GLN A 483 -13.71 -7.25 0.53
C GLN A 483 -14.04 -5.76 0.38
N ALA A 484 -13.89 -5.22 -0.82
CA ALA A 484 -14.19 -3.84 -1.16
C ALA A 484 -15.16 -3.78 -2.34
N ARG A 485 -16.10 -2.84 -2.30
CA ARG A 485 -17.08 -2.59 -3.37
C ARG A 485 -16.79 -1.31 -4.14
N TYR A 486 -15.58 -0.83 -4.05
CA TYR A 486 -15.10 0.36 -4.73
C TYR A 486 -13.79 0.03 -5.45
N VAL A 487 -13.53 0.75 -6.51
CA VAL A 487 -12.27 0.70 -7.26
C VAL A 487 -11.31 1.75 -6.67
N GLY A 488 -10.03 1.41 -6.61
CA GLY A 488 -9.01 2.24 -5.97
C GLY A 488 -8.82 1.93 -4.48
N ALA A 489 -7.97 2.71 -3.83
CA ALA A 489 -7.48 2.45 -2.48
C ALA A 489 -8.40 2.93 -1.36
N PHE A 490 -9.43 3.70 -1.65
CA PHE A 490 -10.21 4.41 -0.63
C PHE A 490 -11.70 4.09 -0.71
N ALA A 491 -12.31 3.87 0.45
CA ALA A 491 -13.75 3.81 0.57
C ALA A 491 -14.34 5.22 0.68
N ARG A 492 -15.59 5.39 0.24
CA ARG A 492 -16.30 6.64 0.45
C ARG A 492 -16.41 6.98 1.93
N GLY A 493 -16.04 8.20 2.30
CA GLY A 493 -16.04 8.67 3.67
C GLY A 493 -14.96 8.06 4.57
N ASN A 494 -14.03 7.30 4.00
CA ASN A 494 -12.90 6.72 4.73
C ASN A 494 -11.57 7.01 4.02
N ASN A 495 -11.00 8.17 4.33
CA ASN A 495 -9.62 8.47 3.97
C ASN A 495 -8.69 7.96 5.08
N TRP A 496 -8.10 6.80 4.86
CA TRP A 496 -7.25 6.13 5.86
C TRP A 496 -5.89 6.82 6.10
N LEU A 497 -5.52 7.80 5.26
CA LEU A 497 -4.31 8.61 5.47
C LEU A 497 -4.42 9.54 6.70
N ILE A 498 -5.64 9.91 7.09
CA ILE A 498 -5.88 10.95 8.08
C ILE A 498 -5.37 10.54 9.46
N GLY A 499 -4.59 11.44 10.06
CA GLY A 499 -4.22 11.41 11.48
C GLY A 499 -2.88 10.75 11.77
N TRP A 500 -2.25 10.04 10.79
CA TRP A 500 -0.98 9.35 11.04
C TRP A 500 0.08 9.60 9.96
N THR A 501 -0.30 10.04 8.77
CA THR A 501 0.61 10.28 7.64
C THR A 501 1.16 11.71 7.63
N GLY A 502 2.31 11.92 6.98
CA GLY A 502 2.82 13.24 6.64
C GLY A 502 1.92 13.96 5.65
N THR A 503 1.32 13.24 4.70
CA THR A 503 0.33 13.82 3.77
C THR A 503 -0.85 14.42 4.51
N SER A 504 -1.31 13.81 5.60
CA SER A 504 -2.34 14.38 6.49
C SER A 504 -1.82 15.54 7.33
N GLU A 505 -0.63 15.38 7.94
CA GLU A 505 0.00 16.42 8.80
C GLU A 505 0.25 17.71 8.03
N PHE A 506 0.71 17.60 6.79
CA PHE A 506 1.06 18.75 5.95
C PHE A 506 -0.12 19.32 5.15
N GLY A 507 -1.32 18.75 5.29
CA GLY A 507 -2.51 19.24 4.61
C GLY A 507 -2.56 18.93 3.12
N LEU A 508 -1.85 17.90 2.66
CA LEU A 508 -1.88 17.43 1.28
C LEU A 508 -3.12 16.57 0.97
N THR A 509 -3.89 16.21 1.98
CA THR A 509 -5.15 15.48 1.84
C THR A 509 -6.25 16.09 2.72
N THR A 510 -7.49 15.59 2.58
CA THR A 510 -8.63 16.07 3.38
C THR A 510 -8.39 15.84 4.87
N SER A 511 -8.93 16.72 5.70
CA SER A 511 -8.85 16.60 7.16
C SER A 511 -10.07 15.92 7.79
N SER A 512 -11.08 15.55 6.99
CA SER A 512 -12.35 14.99 7.48
C SER A 512 -12.54 13.55 7.04
N GLN A 513 -13.01 12.74 7.96
CA GLN A 513 -13.34 11.35 7.73
C GLN A 513 -14.66 11.02 8.42
N SER A 514 -15.65 10.61 7.64
CA SER A 514 -16.97 10.31 8.17
C SER A 514 -17.20 8.84 8.53
N ASN A 515 -16.43 7.92 7.95
CA ASN A 515 -16.55 6.49 8.22
C ASN A 515 -15.16 5.89 8.51
N THR A 516 -15.11 4.97 9.46
CA THR A 516 -13.91 4.19 9.77
C THR A 516 -14.29 2.73 9.94
N PRO A 517 -13.85 1.82 9.07
CA PRO A 517 -14.09 0.40 9.25
C PRO A 517 -13.32 -0.12 10.47
N ILE A 518 -13.94 -1.07 11.17
CA ILE A 518 -13.35 -1.84 12.25
C ILE A 518 -13.32 -3.28 11.77
N ASN A 519 -12.14 -3.75 11.41
CA ASN A 519 -11.88 -5.08 10.88
C ASN A 519 -11.38 -6.03 11.98
N GLY A 520 -11.28 -7.33 11.66
CA GLY A 520 -10.85 -8.36 12.61
C GLY A 520 -11.96 -8.80 13.61
N VAL A 521 -13.21 -8.39 13.36
CA VAL A 521 -14.37 -8.69 14.18
C VAL A 521 -15.36 -9.60 13.43
N GLU A 522 -15.09 -9.88 12.19
CA GLU A 522 -15.92 -10.58 11.23
C GLU A 522 -15.96 -12.08 11.52
N ARG A 523 -17.03 -12.71 11.04
CA ARG A 523 -17.16 -14.16 10.92
C ARG A 523 -17.69 -14.52 9.54
N ALA A 524 -16.91 -15.28 8.79
CA ALA A 524 -17.28 -15.74 7.46
C ALA A 524 -18.46 -16.71 7.46
N GLY A 525 -19.27 -16.61 6.42
CA GLY A 525 -20.34 -17.53 6.07
C GLY A 525 -20.03 -18.40 4.85
N ILE A 526 -21.04 -19.05 4.31
CA ILE A 526 -20.93 -19.87 3.10
C ILE A 526 -20.55 -19.05 1.86
N ASN A 527 -20.89 -17.77 1.82
CA ASN A 527 -20.56 -16.83 0.75
C ASN A 527 -19.32 -15.99 1.06
N GLY A 528 -18.52 -16.36 2.07
CA GLY A 528 -17.37 -15.60 2.52
C GLY A 528 -17.68 -14.65 3.67
N VAL A 529 -16.81 -13.66 3.85
CA VAL A 529 -16.98 -12.64 4.88
C VAL A 529 -18.05 -11.63 4.46
N PRO A 530 -19.09 -11.39 5.26
CA PRO A 530 -20.03 -10.30 4.98
C PRO A 530 -19.33 -8.94 5.03
N VAL A 531 -19.62 -8.08 4.06
CA VAL A 531 -19.03 -6.75 3.96
C VAL A 531 -20.06 -5.68 4.24
N HIS A 532 -19.84 -4.92 5.31
CA HIS A 532 -20.64 -3.75 5.64
C HIS A 532 -19.96 -2.48 5.15
N TYR A 533 -20.67 -1.66 4.40
CA TYR A 533 -20.21 -0.38 3.90
C TYR A 533 -21.34 0.67 3.93
N THR A 534 -20.92 1.93 3.86
CA THR A 534 -21.82 3.08 3.75
C THR A 534 -21.84 3.57 2.30
N ASP A 535 -23.02 3.64 1.73
CA ASP A 535 -23.28 4.26 0.44
C ASP A 535 -23.83 5.67 0.68
N GLY A 536 -23.10 6.68 0.24
CA GLY A 536 -23.38 8.07 0.58
C GLY A 536 -22.43 8.63 1.65
N ASP A 537 -22.62 9.89 1.98
CA ASP A 537 -21.90 10.56 3.06
C ASP A 537 -22.88 11.09 4.12
N TRP A 538 -22.33 11.39 5.32
CA TRP A 538 -23.14 11.83 6.45
C TRP A 538 -23.38 13.34 6.49
N SER A 539 -23.05 14.08 5.42
CA SER A 539 -23.28 15.52 5.37
C SER A 539 -24.79 15.86 5.35
N PRO A 540 -25.20 16.95 5.96
CA PRO A 540 -26.62 17.36 5.94
C PRO A 540 -27.16 17.48 4.51
N GLY A 541 -28.30 16.85 4.24
CA GLY A 541 -28.94 16.82 2.93
C GLY A 541 -28.47 15.69 2.00
N SER A 542 -27.40 14.98 2.33
CA SER A 542 -26.94 13.83 1.55
C SER A 542 -27.86 12.62 1.73
N SER A 543 -27.93 11.78 0.69
CA SER A 543 -28.58 10.48 0.74
C SER A 543 -27.59 9.44 1.24
N VAL A 544 -27.97 8.68 2.26
CA VAL A 544 -27.12 7.66 2.88
C VAL A 544 -27.87 6.33 2.96
N ALA A 545 -27.17 5.25 2.64
CA ALA A 545 -27.62 3.88 2.90
C ALA A 545 -26.51 3.07 3.60
N LEU A 546 -26.88 2.23 4.53
CA LEU A 546 -25.99 1.22 5.13
C LEU A 546 -26.27 -0.11 4.45
N ARG A 547 -25.26 -0.72 3.87
CA ARG A 547 -25.39 -1.93 3.09
C ARG A 547 -24.50 -3.05 3.63
N CYS A 548 -24.96 -4.28 3.43
CA CYS A 548 -24.18 -5.49 3.68
C CYS A 548 -24.37 -6.46 2.53
N GLU A 549 -23.27 -7.08 2.13
CA GLU A 549 -23.22 -8.06 1.05
C GLU A 549 -22.55 -9.36 1.50
N ASN A 550 -22.48 -10.35 0.60
CA ASN A 550 -21.99 -11.71 0.88
C ASN A 550 -22.85 -12.47 1.90
N LEU A 551 -24.11 -12.14 2.00
CA LEU A 551 -25.04 -12.83 2.90
C LEU A 551 -25.54 -14.15 2.27
N ALA A 552 -25.89 -15.12 3.11
CA ALA A 552 -26.51 -16.35 2.65
C ALA A 552 -27.91 -16.10 2.08
N ASP A 553 -28.27 -16.83 1.02
CA ASP A 553 -29.65 -16.92 0.55
C ASP A 553 -30.42 -17.92 1.42
N VAL A 554 -31.46 -17.45 2.04
CA VAL A 554 -32.35 -18.28 2.89
C VAL A 554 -33.75 -18.25 2.29
N GLY A 555 -33.98 -19.11 1.31
CA GLY A 555 -35.29 -19.28 0.68
C GLY A 555 -35.71 -18.12 -0.23
N GLY A 556 -34.78 -17.50 -0.94
CA GLY A 556 -35.00 -16.40 -1.89
C GLY A 556 -34.84 -15.00 -1.28
N ALA A 557 -34.29 -14.89 -0.08
CA ALA A 557 -33.96 -13.63 0.58
C ALA A 557 -32.76 -13.79 1.50
N SER A 558 -32.12 -12.70 1.87
CA SER A 558 -31.13 -12.68 2.96
C SER A 558 -31.71 -11.94 4.16
N ILE A 559 -31.41 -12.45 5.36
CA ILE A 559 -31.88 -11.87 6.63
C ILE A 559 -30.67 -11.28 7.35
N GLY A 560 -30.68 -9.96 7.55
CA GLY A 560 -29.67 -9.22 8.26
C GLY A 560 -30.23 -8.55 9.51
N LEU A 561 -29.42 -8.48 10.55
CA LEU A 561 -29.65 -7.65 11.75
C LEU A 561 -28.64 -6.50 11.67
N LEU A 562 -29.11 -5.28 11.49
CA LEU A 562 -28.28 -4.09 11.61
C LEU A 562 -28.29 -3.60 13.04
N VAL A 563 -27.13 -3.61 13.68
CA VAL A 563 -26.95 -3.17 15.06
C VAL A 563 -26.36 -1.76 15.06
N PHE A 564 -27.00 -0.85 15.76
CA PHE A 564 -26.52 0.49 16.04
C PHE A 564 -26.10 0.61 17.51
N GLY A 565 -25.04 1.36 17.77
CA GLY A 565 -24.61 1.67 19.13
C GLY A 565 -23.97 3.04 19.24
N SER A 566 -24.21 3.73 20.36
CA SER A 566 -23.53 5.00 20.70
C SER A 566 -22.12 4.78 21.25
N GLY A 567 -21.71 3.53 21.47
CA GLY A 567 -20.39 3.13 21.96
C GLY A 567 -19.97 1.76 21.45
N GLN A 568 -18.78 1.32 21.85
CA GLN A 568 -18.25 0.00 21.57
C GLN A 568 -18.44 -0.95 22.74
N LEU A 569 -19.04 -2.12 22.49
CA LEU A 569 -19.18 -3.21 23.45
C LEU A 569 -18.03 -4.23 23.31
N ASN A 570 -17.61 -4.52 22.10
CA ASN A 570 -16.58 -5.51 21.74
C ASN A 570 -16.83 -6.90 22.35
N PHE A 571 -18.06 -7.38 22.23
CA PHE A 571 -18.49 -8.64 22.83
C PHE A 571 -18.28 -9.82 21.90
N PRO A 572 -17.35 -10.75 22.21
CA PRO A 572 -17.12 -11.93 21.39
C PRO A 572 -18.28 -12.93 21.55
N ILE A 573 -18.86 -13.36 20.42
CA ILE A 573 -19.93 -14.34 20.39
C ILE A 573 -19.91 -15.11 19.07
N PHE A 574 -20.19 -16.41 19.11
CA PHE A 574 -20.30 -17.27 17.93
C PHE A 574 -19.10 -17.21 16.95
N GLY A 575 -17.89 -16.92 17.43
CA GLY A 575 -16.68 -16.84 16.60
C GLY A 575 -16.49 -15.51 15.84
N GLY A 576 -17.33 -14.51 16.11
CA GLY A 576 -17.18 -13.11 15.71
C GLY A 576 -17.23 -12.19 16.93
N THR A 577 -17.20 -10.88 16.70
CA THR A 577 -17.30 -9.89 17.79
C THR A 577 -18.38 -8.86 17.46
N VAL A 578 -19.33 -8.64 18.36
CA VAL A 578 -20.29 -7.54 18.27
C VAL A 578 -19.64 -6.28 18.81
N VAL A 579 -19.40 -5.31 17.94
CA VAL A 579 -18.73 -4.05 18.28
C VAL A 579 -19.69 -3.00 18.85
N PRO A 580 -20.86 -2.70 18.22
CA PRO A 580 -21.76 -1.67 18.75
C PRO A 580 -22.38 -2.09 20.11
N THR A 581 -22.72 -1.09 20.92
CA THR A 581 -23.44 -1.32 22.21
C THR A 581 -24.83 -1.95 22.07
N GLY A 582 -25.37 -1.98 20.85
CA GLY A 582 -26.68 -2.61 20.61
C GLY A 582 -27.87 -1.77 21.07
N ASP A 583 -27.75 -0.45 21.04
CA ASP A 583 -28.78 0.48 21.47
C ASP A 583 -30.07 0.36 20.63
N VAL A 584 -29.89 0.07 19.32
CA VAL A 584 -30.98 -0.21 18.38
C VAL A 584 -30.61 -1.35 17.45
N VAL A 585 -31.55 -2.24 17.17
CA VAL A 585 -31.38 -3.34 16.23
C VAL A 585 -32.53 -3.34 15.22
N TYR A 586 -32.18 -3.32 13.93
CA TYR A 586 -33.14 -3.46 12.85
C TYR A 586 -33.04 -4.83 12.22
N VAL A 587 -34.19 -5.48 11.99
CA VAL A 587 -34.26 -6.70 11.17
C VAL A 587 -34.53 -6.30 9.73
N LEU A 588 -33.66 -6.68 8.84
CA LEU A 588 -33.69 -6.33 7.43
C LEU A 588 -33.83 -7.59 6.58
N ASN A 589 -34.70 -7.53 5.58
CA ASN A 589 -34.82 -8.56 4.56
C ASN A 589 -34.37 -7.95 3.25
N GLY A 590 -33.34 -8.54 2.65
CA GLY A 590 -32.78 -8.09 1.37
C GLY A 590 -33.00 -9.11 0.27
N ALA A 591 -32.64 -8.74 -0.96
CA ALA A 591 -32.46 -9.69 -2.04
C ALA A 591 -31.38 -10.72 -1.65
N PRO A 592 -31.34 -11.91 -2.28
CA PRO A 592 -30.31 -12.90 -2.01
C PRO A 592 -28.90 -12.30 -2.09
N GLY A 593 -28.12 -12.51 -1.05
CA GLY A 593 -26.76 -11.98 -0.94
C GLY A 593 -26.63 -10.62 -0.28
N THR A 594 -27.72 -9.88 -0.04
CA THR A 594 -27.64 -8.47 0.40
C THR A 594 -28.61 -8.12 1.51
N ALA A 595 -28.29 -7.06 2.28
CA ALA A 595 -29.24 -6.36 3.15
C ALA A 595 -28.96 -4.86 3.11
N GLU A 596 -29.99 -4.03 3.17
CA GLU A 596 -29.88 -2.57 3.10
C GLU A 596 -30.78 -1.87 4.11
N PHE A 597 -30.24 -0.81 4.73
CA PHE A 597 -30.98 0.14 5.55
C PHE A 597 -30.86 1.55 4.95
N GLY A 598 -31.96 2.07 4.48
CA GLY A 598 -32.02 3.32 3.73
C GLY A 598 -32.45 3.08 2.26
N PRO A 599 -32.19 3.99 1.31
CA PRO A 599 -31.55 5.29 1.55
C PRO A 599 -32.41 6.25 2.35
N PHE A 600 -31.80 7.12 3.12
CA PHE A 600 -32.44 8.20 3.85
C PHE A 600 -31.65 9.51 3.71
N THR A 601 -32.36 10.65 3.82
CA THR A 601 -31.70 11.96 3.75
C THR A 601 -31.23 12.39 5.13
N MET A 602 -29.95 12.79 5.21
CA MET A 602 -29.35 13.23 6.47
C MET A 602 -29.96 14.56 6.94
N PRO A 603 -30.54 14.62 8.13
CA PRO A 603 -31.04 15.86 8.70
C PRO A 603 -29.89 16.78 9.13
N ALA A 604 -30.14 18.08 9.13
CA ALA A 604 -29.22 19.06 9.70
C ALA A 604 -29.20 18.98 11.25
N GLY A 605 -28.12 19.44 11.84
CA GLY A 605 -27.97 19.61 13.29
C GLY A 605 -27.49 18.36 14.05
N LEU A 606 -26.99 17.35 13.35
CA LEU A 606 -26.40 16.15 13.96
C LEU A 606 -24.86 16.17 13.95
N GLY A 607 -24.23 17.26 13.53
CA GLY A 607 -22.76 17.38 13.44
C GLY A 607 -22.06 17.03 14.76
N GLY A 608 -20.98 16.28 14.66
CA GLY A 608 -20.22 15.78 15.81
C GLY A 608 -20.75 14.51 16.46
N LEU A 609 -21.93 13.99 16.05
CA LEU A 609 -22.44 12.73 16.54
C LEU A 609 -21.55 11.57 16.08
N VAL A 610 -21.15 10.74 17.03
CA VAL A 610 -20.40 9.49 16.78
C VAL A 610 -21.28 8.30 17.11
N PHE A 611 -21.31 7.32 16.21
CA PHE A 611 -22.02 6.07 16.44
C PHE A 611 -21.35 4.91 15.69
N TYR A 612 -21.77 3.70 16.00
CA TYR A 612 -21.23 2.46 15.47
C TYR A 612 -22.31 1.63 14.83
N THR A 613 -22.00 0.93 13.74
CA THR A 613 -22.91 -0.01 13.09
C THR A 613 -22.20 -1.31 12.73
N GLN A 614 -22.95 -2.39 12.70
CA GLN A 614 -22.49 -3.70 12.25
C GLN A 614 -23.67 -4.52 11.77
N PHE A 615 -23.48 -5.34 10.74
CA PHE A 615 -24.46 -6.34 10.34
C PHE A 615 -24.12 -7.70 10.92
N LEU A 616 -25.15 -8.38 11.43
CA LEU A 616 -25.15 -9.79 11.71
C LEU A 616 -26.18 -10.43 10.78
N ALA A 617 -25.88 -11.55 10.20
CA ALA A 617 -26.82 -12.22 9.30
C ALA A 617 -26.97 -13.70 9.63
N PHE A 618 -28.17 -14.21 9.36
CA PHE A 618 -28.44 -15.62 9.51
C PHE A 618 -27.82 -16.39 8.36
N ASP A 619 -27.03 -17.41 8.67
CA ASP A 619 -26.41 -18.30 7.69
C ASP A 619 -26.47 -19.75 8.17
N PRO A 620 -27.39 -20.56 7.64
CA PRO A 620 -27.59 -21.93 8.07
C PRO A 620 -26.43 -22.87 7.70
N GLY A 621 -25.48 -22.38 6.87
CA GLY A 621 -24.27 -23.12 6.50
C GLY A 621 -23.15 -23.07 7.54
N VAL A 622 -23.27 -22.24 8.59
CA VAL A 622 -22.26 -22.15 9.66
C VAL A 622 -22.60 -23.03 10.85
N PRO A 623 -21.65 -23.83 11.35
CA PRO A 623 -21.92 -24.89 12.33
C PRO A 623 -22.32 -24.42 13.73
N VAL A 624 -22.01 -23.20 14.13
CA VAL A 624 -22.21 -22.69 15.49
C VAL A 624 -22.96 -21.37 15.47
N GLY A 625 -24.18 -21.37 16.03
CA GLY A 625 -24.97 -20.18 16.23
C GLY A 625 -25.67 -19.62 14.98
N GLU A 626 -25.45 -20.18 13.81
CA GLU A 626 -26.12 -19.81 12.55
C GLU A 626 -26.04 -18.32 12.19
N PHE A 627 -25.08 -17.58 12.76
CA PHE A 627 -24.86 -16.17 12.47
C PHE A 627 -23.45 -15.91 11.96
N VAL A 628 -23.36 -15.01 10.97
CA VAL A 628 -22.14 -14.43 10.45
C VAL A 628 -22.09 -12.95 10.80
N PHE A 629 -20.90 -12.38 10.80
CA PHE A 629 -20.63 -11.01 11.24
C PHE A 629 -19.88 -10.26 10.16
N SER A 630 -20.33 -9.06 9.82
CA SER A 630 -19.57 -8.13 8.99
C SER A 630 -18.46 -7.44 9.78
N ASN A 631 -17.59 -6.73 9.08
CA ASN A 631 -16.84 -5.63 9.70
C ASN A 631 -17.83 -4.66 10.37
N ALA A 632 -17.41 -4.03 11.44
CA ALA A 632 -18.14 -2.92 12.02
C ALA A 632 -17.68 -1.59 11.40
N GLN A 633 -18.48 -0.54 11.56
CA GLN A 633 -18.12 0.81 11.16
C GLN A 633 -18.33 1.80 12.31
N ARG A 634 -17.37 2.70 12.47
CA ARG A 634 -17.51 3.91 13.27
C ARG A 634 -17.87 5.06 12.35
N HIS A 635 -18.91 5.78 12.65
CA HIS A 635 -19.38 6.93 11.89
C HIS A 635 -19.21 8.21 12.68
N ILE A 636 -18.88 9.29 11.97
CA ILE A 636 -18.90 10.66 12.50
C ILE A 636 -19.74 11.48 11.54
N ILE A 637 -20.76 12.17 12.04
CA ILE A 637 -21.53 13.12 11.25
C ILE A 637 -20.73 14.43 11.23
N PRO A 638 -20.36 14.92 10.04
CA PRO A 638 -19.56 16.15 9.89
C PRO A 638 -20.27 17.42 10.38
#